data_b88ffd0212bddeb8ff7c6c9deede0cd9
#
_entry.id   b88ffd0212bddeb8ff7c6c9deede0cd9
#
_cell.length_a   1.000
_cell.length_b   1.000
_cell.length_c   1.000
_cell.angle_alpha   90.00
_cell.angle_beta   90.00
_cell.angle_gamma   90.00
#
_symmetry.space_group_name_H-M   'P 1'
#
loop_
_entity.id
_entity.type
_entity.pdbx_description
1 polymer ?
#
loop_
_entity_poly.entity_id
_entity_poly.type
_entity_poly.pdbx_seq_one_letter_code
_entity_poly.pdbx_strand_id
1 'polypeptide(L)'
;QSLIKRIVICGPESTGKSTMTKNLSAHFNSNYVDEFAREFLQKKWDDSKEVCSREDLLEIAKGQIELENIKIKNSSKLIFCDTNISTTLAWSKTHFDGYFDPWLLSQSKLLKYDYYLLLNTDVTWIKDDLRDTPNDREKMFLAHKFELDNLNVNYDIIKGSDFNKRLRQAVDYIKKSINFD
;
A
#
# COMPACT_ATOMS: atom_id res chain seq x y z
N GLN A 1 -16.51 21.72 1.85
CA GLN A 1 -16.21 20.40 2.42
C GLN A 1 -14.71 20.23 2.45
N SER A 2 -14.14 20.01 3.63
CA SER A 2 -12.72 19.64 3.77
C SER A 2 -12.48 18.37 2.95
N LEU A 3 -11.52 18.39 2.02
CA LEU A 3 -11.13 17.21 1.25
C LEU A 3 -10.52 16.19 2.23
N ILE A 4 -11.04 14.96 2.19
CA ILE A 4 -10.51 13.85 3.00
C ILE A 4 -9.07 13.59 2.60
N LYS A 5 -8.16 13.63 3.56
CA LYS A 5 -6.74 13.31 3.37
C LYS A 5 -6.54 11.82 3.24
N ARG A 6 -5.82 11.39 2.20
CA ARG A 6 -5.53 9.97 1.92
C ARG A 6 -4.05 9.70 2.17
N ILE A 7 -3.76 8.81 3.10
CA ILE A 7 -2.40 8.37 3.42
C ILE A 7 -2.25 6.90 3.05
N VAL A 8 -1.25 6.60 2.24
CA VAL A 8 -0.96 5.24 1.75
C VAL A 8 0.18 4.63 2.55
N ILE A 9 0.00 3.40 2.99
CA ILE A 9 1.05 2.57 3.56
C ILE A 9 1.47 1.56 2.49
N CYS A 10 2.71 1.64 2.05
CA CYS A 10 3.26 0.78 0.99
C CYS A 10 4.59 0.17 1.38
N GLY A 11 5.08 -0.74 0.58
CA GLY A 11 6.34 -1.45 0.80
C GLY A 11 6.25 -2.93 0.49
N PRO A 12 7.37 -3.66 0.57
CA PRO A 12 7.43 -5.09 0.30
C PRO A 12 6.50 -5.93 1.18
N GLU A 13 6.32 -7.18 0.80
CA GLU A 13 5.60 -8.14 1.63
C GLU A 13 6.26 -8.33 3.00
N SER A 14 5.46 -8.71 3.98
CA SER A 14 5.93 -8.98 5.35
C SER A 14 6.70 -7.83 6.01
N THR A 15 6.34 -6.58 5.71
CA THR A 15 6.91 -5.38 6.36
C THR A 15 6.00 -4.74 7.40
N GLY A 16 4.84 -5.36 7.67
CA GLY A 16 3.90 -4.88 8.69
C GLY A 16 2.95 -3.79 8.22
N LYS A 17 2.67 -3.69 6.92
CA LYS A 17 1.74 -2.69 6.33
C LYS A 17 0.37 -2.71 6.99
N SER A 18 -0.29 -3.86 7.03
CA SER A 18 -1.66 -3.99 7.57
C SER A 18 -1.71 -3.66 9.06
N THR A 19 -0.70 -4.06 9.83
CA THR A 19 -0.58 -3.69 11.24
C THR A 19 -0.40 -2.18 11.40
N MET A 20 0.48 -1.57 10.61
CA MET A 20 0.71 -0.13 10.62
C MET A 20 -0.57 0.64 10.26
N THR A 21 -1.26 0.22 9.20
CA THR A 21 -2.51 0.85 8.74
C THR A 21 -3.58 0.85 9.83
N LYS A 22 -3.81 -0.29 10.49
CA LYS A 22 -4.79 -0.42 11.59
C LYS A 22 -4.40 0.40 12.81
N ASN A 23 -3.13 0.38 13.19
CA ASN A 23 -2.63 1.15 14.33
C ASN A 23 -2.71 2.67 14.11
N LEU A 24 -2.40 3.14 12.90
CA LEU A 24 -2.55 4.55 12.53
C LEU A 24 -4.02 4.96 12.52
N SER A 25 -4.89 4.14 11.94
CA SER A 25 -6.33 4.36 11.95
C SER A 25 -6.88 4.51 13.37
N ALA A 26 -6.47 3.62 14.27
CA ALA A 26 -6.85 3.70 15.69
C ALA A 26 -6.29 4.97 16.36
N HIS A 27 -5.01 5.30 16.12
CA HIS A 27 -4.36 6.48 16.72
C HIS A 27 -5.04 7.80 16.32
N PHE A 28 -5.42 7.93 15.04
CA PHE A 28 -6.05 9.14 14.50
C PHE A 28 -7.59 9.11 14.53
N ASN A 29 -8.18 8.07 15.11
CA ASN A 29 -9.64 7.83 15.11
C ASN A 29 -10.27 8.01 13.73
N SER A 30 -9.71 7.32 12.74
CA SER A 30 -10.08 7.41 11.33
C SER A 30 -10.42 6.04 10.74
N ASN A 31 -10.97 6.03 9.53
CA ASN A 31 -11.19 4.80 8.76
C ASN A 31 -9.89 4.33 8.07
N TYR A 32 -9.90 3.09 7.65
CA TYR A 32 -8.86 2.52 6.79
C TYR A 32 -9.46 1.63 5.71
N VAL A 33 -8.66 1.38 4.68
CA VAL A 33 -8.93 0.50 3.55
C VAL A 33 -7.96 -0.66 3.63
N ASP A 34 -8.48 -1.88 3.63
CA ASP A 34 -7.68 -3.11 3.57
C ASP A 34 -7.05 -3.30 2.18
N GLU A 35 -6.00 -4.11 2.10
CA GLU A 35 -5.39 -4.53 0.85
C GLU A 35 -6.33 -5.49 0.08
N PHE A 36 -6.93 -5.00 -1.00
CA PHE A 36 -7.85 -5.82 -1.82
C PHE A 36 -7.16 -7.04 -2.43
N ALA A 37 -5.90 -6.91 -2.86
CA ALA A 37 -5.12 -8.00 -3.44
C ALA A 37 -5.04 -9.22 -2.50
N ARG A 38 -4.95 -8.98 -1.20
CA ARG A 38 -4.82 -10.03 -0.19
C ARG A 38 -6.02 -10.98 -0.19
N GLU A 39 -7.23 -10.43 -0.15
CA GLU A 39 -8.47 -11.20 -0.15
C GLU A 39 -8.69 -11.87 -1.51
N PHE A 40 -8.48 -11.13 -2.60
CA PHE A 40 -8.62 -11.62 -3.97
C PHE A 40 -7.70 -12.82 -4.25
N LEU A 41 -6.42 -12.70 -3.94
CA LEU A 41 -5.44 -13.75 -4.18
C LEU A 41 -5.57 -14.93 -3.22
N GLN A 42 -5.97 -14.70 -1.97
CA GLN A 42 -6.25 -15.79 -1.02
C GLN A 42 -7.41 -16.65 -1.53
N LYS A 43 -8.49 -16.02 -1.98
CA LYS A 43 -9.62 -16.72 -2.58
C LYS A 43 -9.19 -17.55 -3.80
N LYS A 44 -8.40 -16.97 -4.71
CA LYS A 44 -7.86 -17.67 -5.88
C LYS A 44 -7.03 -18.89 -5.47
N TRP A 45 -6.14 -18.71 -4.48
CA TRP A 45 -5.32 -19.79 -3.94
C TRP A 45 -6.17 -20.90 -3.31
N ASP A 46 -7.18 -20.56 -2.54
CA ASP A 46 -8.07 -21.53 -1.89
C ASP A 46 -8.89 -22.33 -2.91
N ASP A 47 -9.38 -21.66 -3.95
CA ASP A 47 -10.24 -22.25 -5.00
C ASP A 47 -9.44 -23.11 -5.99
N SER A 48 -8.26 -22.68 -6.44
CA SER A 48 -7.53 -23.30 -7.56
C SER A 48 -6.05 -23.56 -7.32
N LYS A 49 -5.48 -23.11 -6.19
CA LYS A 49 -4.03 -23.15 -5.90
C LYS A 49 -3.17 -22.38 -6.92
N GLU A 50 -3.78 -21.43 -7.60
CA GLU A 50 -3.11 -20.57 -8.56
C GLU A 50 -2.56 -19.30 -7.89
N VAL A 51 -1.38 -18.89 -8.33
CA VAL A 51 -0.76 -17.62 -7.94
C VAL A 51 -1.32 -16.45 -8.76
N CYS A 52 -0.96 -15.24 -8.39
CA CYS A 52 -1.32 -14.05 -9.15
C CYS A 52 -0.82 -14.13 -10.59
N SER A 53 -1.73 -13.93 -11.53
CA SER A 53 -1.41 -13.81 -12.96
C SER A 53 -1.38 -12.33 -13.39
N ARG A 54 -0.90 -12.10 -14.60
CA ARG A 54 -0.88 -10.75 -15.18
C ARG A 54 -2.28 -10.17 -15.40
N GLU A 55 -3.24 -11.04 -15.72
CA GLU A 55 -4.65 -10.71 -15.94
C GLU A 55 -5.35 -10.26 -14.66
N ASP A 56 -4.93 -10.77 -13.51
CA ASP A 56 -5.49 -10.41 -12.20
C ASP A 56 -5.18 -8.94 -11.82
N LEU A 57 -4.10 -8.38 -12.33
CA LEU A 57 -3.62 -7.05 -11.91
C LEU A 57 -4.63 -5.93 -12.14
N LEU A 58 -5.36 -5.98 -13.25
CA LEU A 58 -6.36 -4.99 -13.55
C LEU A 58 -7.57 -5.09 -12.61
N GLU A 59 -8.00 -6.31 -12.28
CA GLU A 59 -9.10 -6.55 -11.35
C GLU A 59 -8.71 -6.15 -9.92
N ILE A 60 -7.49 -6.48 -9.50
CA ILE A 60 -6.94 -6.04 -8.21
C ILE A 60 -6.94 -4.52 -8.10
N ALA A 61 -6.45 -3.82 -9.12
CA ALA A 61 -6.40 -2.36 -9.13
C ALA A 61 -7.80 -1.73 -9.08
N LYS A 62 -8.75 -2.23 -9.86
CA LYS A 62 -10.15 -1.76 -9.85
C LYS A 62 -10.82 -2.02 -8.51
N GLY A 63 -10.64 -3.22 -7.95
CA GLY A 63 -11.18 -3.59 -6.65
C GLY A 63 -10.63 -2.71 -5.52
N GLN A 64 -9.33 -2.41 -5.52
CA GLN A 64 -8.73 -1.50 -4.56
C GLN A 64 -9.34 -0.09 -4.63
N ILE A 65 -9.49 0.46 -5.84
CA ILE A 65 -10.09 1.80 -6.06
C ILE A 65 -11.56 1.82 -5.60
N GLU A 66 -12.32 0.78 -5.90
CA GLU A 66 -13.72 0.68 -5.49
C GLU A 66 -13.86 0.62 -3.96
N LEU A 67 -13.02 -0.20 -3.31
CA LEU A 67 -12.99 -0.31 -1.86
C LEU A 67 -12.61 1.03 -1.19
N GLU A 68 -11.65 1.76 -1.74
CA GLU A 68 -11.31 3.11 -1.29
C GLU A 68 -12.51 4.06 -1.42
N ASN A 69 -13.17 4.07 -2.57
CA ASN A 69 -14.33 4.94 -2.83
C ASN A 69 -15.50 4.68 -1.86
N ILE A 70 -15.74 3.40 -1.52
CA ILE A 70 -16.76 3.03 -0.52
C ILE A 70 -16.38 3.56 0.87
N LYS A 71 -15.14 3.36 1.29
CA LYS A 71 -14.67 3.76 2.63
C LYS A 71 -14.58 5.28 2.79
N ILE A 72 -14.20 6.00 1.74
CA ILE A 72 -14.13 7.46 1.73
C ILE A 72 -15.50 8.09 2.04
N LYS A 73 -16.59 7.54 1.51
CA LYS A 73 -17.96 8.07 1.77
C LYS A 73 -18.31 8.11 3.26
N ASN A 74 -17.69 7.23 4.05
CA ASN A 74 -17.91 7.11 5.49
C ASN A 74 -16.76 7.71 6.33
N SER A 75 -15.83 8.42 5.69
CA SER A 75 -14.67 9.03 6.35
C SER A 75 -14.91 10.54 6.54
N SER A 76 -14.32 11.13 7.58
CA SER A 76 -14.51 12.54 7.91
C SER A 76 -13.36 13.44 7.45
N LYS A 77 -12.15 13.21 7.96
CA LYS A 77 -10.98 14.06 7.69
C LYS A 77 -9.82 13.29 7.07
N LEU A 78 -9.68 12.02 7.41
CA LEU A 78 -8.50 11.22 7.12
C LEU A 78 -8.90 9.77 6.81
N ILE A 79 -8.17 9.12 5.90
CA ILE A 79 -8.27 7.68 5.64
C ILE A 79 -6.88 7.11 5.37
N PHE A 80 -6.61 5.94 5.92
CA PHE A 80 -5.40 5.17 5.67
C PHE A 80 -5.67 4.05 4.67
N CYS A 81 -4.80 3.90 3.66
CA CYS A 81 -4.92 2.84 2.66
C CYS A 81 -3.78 1.83 2.85
N ASP A 82 -4.13 0.57 3.14
CA ASP A 82 -3.18 -0.54 3.08
C ASP A 82 -2.94 -0.85 1.61
N THR A 83 -1.86 -0.30 1.08
CA THR A 83 -1.51 -0.25 -0.33
C THR A 83 -2.46 0.61 -1.20
N ASN A 84 -2.10 0.77 -2.45
CA ASN A 84 -2.88 1.40 -3.49
C ASN A 84 -2.37 0.97 -4.88
N ILE A 85 -2.86 1.62 -5.92
CA ILE A 85 -2.50 1.35 -7.31
C ILE A 85 -0.98 1.45 -7.62
N SER A 86 -0.20 2.27 -6.88
CA SER A 86 1.26 2.35 -7.05
C SER A 86 1.95 1.06 -6.63
N THR A 87 1.40 0.37 -5.63
CA THR A 87 1.84 -0.96 -5.21
C THR A 87 1.62 -1.99 -6.31
N THR A 88 0.45 -2.00 -6.94
CA THR A 88 0.14 -2.88 -8.07
C THR A 88 1.09 -2.64 -9.24
N LEU A 89 1.43 -1.39 -9.53
CA LEU A 89 2.42 -1.04 -10.56
C LEU A 89 3.82 -1.56 -10.24
N ALA A 90 4.31 -1.34 -9.02
CA ALA A 90 5.63 -1.81 -8.58
C ALA A 90 5.71 -3.33 -8.67
N TRP A 91 4.67 -4.01 -8.21
CA TRP A 91 4.57 -5.47 -8.24
C TRP A 91 4.51 -6.01 -9.66
N SER A 92 3.70 -5.40 -10.53
CA SER A 92 3.58 -5.76 -11.94
C SER A 92 4.92 -5.70 -12.66
N LYS A 93 5.65 -4.61 -12.51
CA LYS A 93 6.94 -4.41 -13.17
C LYS A 93 8.02 -5.38 -12.70
N THR A 94 7.99 -5.78 -11.42
CA THR A 94 8.98 -6.69 -10.86
C THR A 94 8.70 -8.16 -11.14
N HIS A 95 7.43 -8.57 -11.19
CA HIS A 95 7.03 -9.97 -11.37
C HIS A 95 6.73 -10.34 -12.82
N PHE A 96 6.49 -9.36 -13.68
CA PHE A 96 6.15 -9.58 -15.09
C PHE A 96 7.08 -8.82 -16.05
N ASP A 97 8.38 -8.89 -15.84
CA ASP A 97 9.43 -8.40 -16.75
C ASP A 97 9.22 -6.95 -17.24
N GLY A 98 8.88 -6.06 -16.32
CA GLY A 98 8.64 -4.66 -16.62
C GLY A 98 7.26 -4.34 -17.19
N TYR A 99 6.37 -5.32 -17.27
CA TYR A 99 5.01 -5.09 -17.75
C TYR A 99 4.23 -4.12 -16.86
N PHE A 100 3.45 -3.30 -17.49
CA PHE A 100 2.41 -2.51 -16.84
C PHE A 100 1.22 -2.32 -17.79
N ASP A 101 0.03 -2.33 -17.25
CA ASP A 101 -1.18 -2.00 -17.98
C ASP A 101 -1.27 -0.47 -18.17
N PRO A 102 -1.54 0.04 -19.41
CA PRO A 102 -1.65 1.47 -19.66
C PRO A 102 -2.74 2.16 -18.85
N TRP A 103 -3.86 1.48 -18.57
CA TRP A 103 -4.91 2.00 -17.71
C TRP A 103 -4.41 2.17 -16.29
N LEU A 104 -3.70 1.16 -15.75
CA LEU A 104 -3.10 1.20 -14.41
C LEU A 104 -2.17 2.40 -14.25
N LEU A 105 -1.29 2.63 -15.22
CA LEU A 105 -0.40 3.79 -15.24
C LEU A 105 -1.17 5.11 -15.30
N SER A 106 -2.21 5.20 -16.12
CA SER A 106 -3.02 6.42 -16.21
C SER A 106 -3.74 6.72 -14.92
N GLN A 107 -4.34 5.71 -14.27
CA GLN A 107 -5.03 5.88 -12.99
C GLN A 107 -4.07 6.27 -11.86
N SER A 108 -2.86 5.73 -11.83
CA SER A 108 -1.86 6.09 -10.82
C SER A 108 -1.46 7.57 -10.86
N LYS A 109 -1.58 8.22 -12.03
CA LYS A 109 -1.33 9.66 -12.22
C LYS A 109 -2.57 10.52 -11.92
N LEU A 110 -3.76 9.98 -12.12
CA LEU A 110 -5.04 10.69 -11.89
C LEU A 110 -5.46 10.69 -10.42
N LEU A 111 -5.29 9.55 -9.74
CA LEU A 111 -5.67 9.41 -8.34
C LEU A 111 -4.70 10.18 -7.44
N LYS A 112 -5.26 11.04 -6.59
CA LYS A 112 -4.49 11.89 -5.69
C LYS A 112 -4.49 11.32 -4.28
N TYR A 113 -3.29 11.15 -3.74
CA TYR A 113 -3.06 10.80 -2.35
C TYR A 113 -2.17 11.88 -1.74
N ASP A 114 -2.42 12.24 -0.49
CA ASP A 114 -1.75 13.37 0.15
C ASP A 114 -0.35 12.99 0.65
N TYR A 115 -0.16 11.72 1.04
CA TYR A 115 1.08 11.30 1.64
C TYR A 115 1.27 9.78 1.58
N TYR A 116 2.54 9.34 1.58
CA TYR A 116 2.89 7.92 1.59
C TYR A 116 3.87 7.61 2.71
N LEU A 117 3.73 6.42 3.29
CA LEU A 117 4.69 5.81 4.20
C LEU A 117 5.23 4.54 3.55
N LEU A 118 6.51 4.56 3.18
CA LEU A 118 7.21 3.41 2.61
C LEU A 118 7.89 2.62 3.72
N LEU A 119 7.42 1.40 3.98
CA LEU A 119 7.94 0.57 5.04
C LEU A 119 9.19 -0.20 4.58
N ASN A 120 10.29 -0.04 5.32
CA ASN A 120 11.54 -0.74 5.04
C ASN A 120 11.50 -2.21 5.50
N THR A 121 12.46 -3.00 5.03
CA THR A 121 12.58 -4.45 5.20
C THR A 121 13.22 -4.89 6.53
N ASP A 122 13.36 -3.98 7.47
CA ASP A 122 14.05 -4.20 8.77
C ASP A 122 13.35 -5.20 9.71
N VAL A 123 12.13 -5.63 9.39
CA VAL A 123 11.38 -6.61 10.17
C VAL A 123 11.55 -8.02 9.61
N THR A 124 11.42 -9.03 10.49
CA THR A 124 11.52 -10.43 10.09
C THR A 124 10.44 -10.80 9.09
N TRP A 125 10.83 -11.51 8.02
CA TRP A 125 9.89 -12.05 7.06
C TRP A 125 9.13 -13.24 7.65
N ILE A 126 7.81 -13.26 7.43
CA ILE A 126 6.92 -14.33 7.88
C ILE A 126 6.26 -14.95 6.66
N LYS A 127 6.43 -16.27 6.51
CA LYS A 127 5.82 -17.03 5.42
C LYS A 127 4.29 -17.15 5.59
N ASP A 128 3.57 -17.09 4.49
CA ASP A 128 2.18 -17.53 4.36
C ASP A 128 1.91 -18.03 2.93
N ASP A 129 0.66 -18.36 2.60
CA ASP A 129 0.29 -18.93 1.30
C ASP A 129 0.58 -18.03 0.09
N LEU A 130 0.63 -16.72 0.30
CA LEU A 130 0.79 -15.72 -0.75
C LEU A 130 2.18 -15.06 -0.78
N ARG A 131 3.04 -15.34 0.22
CA ARG A 131 4.38 -14.78 0.34
C ARG A 131 5.40 -15.82 -0.11
N ASP A 132 6.01 -15.60 -1.24
CA ASP A 132 6.91 -16.55 -1.90
C ASP A 132 8.31 -15.99 -2.20
N THR A 133 8.53 -14.70 -1.99
CA THR A 133 9.76 -13.99 -2.38
C THR A 133 10.57 -13.40 -1.21
N PRO A 134 11.01 -14.21 -0.23
CA PRO A 134 11.72 -13.70 0.96
C PRO A 134 13.03 -12.98 0.62
N ASN A 135 13.69 -13.37 -0.48
CA ASN A 135 14.97 -12.83 -0.92
C ASN A 135 14.83 -11.59 -1.83
N ASP A 136 13.63 -11.26 -2.30
CA ASP A 136 13.39 -10.15 -3.24
C ASP A 136 12.88 -8.88 -2.56
N ARG A 137 12.79 -8.87 -1.23
CA ARG A 137 12.24 -7.73 -0.47
C ARG A 137 12.97 -6.43 -0.73
N GLU A 138 14.30 -6.47 -0.86
CA GLU A 138 15.09 -5.29 -1.19
C GLU A 138 14.81 -4.79 -2.61
N LYS A 139 14.70 -5.70 -3.58
CA LYS A 139 14.31 -5.39 -4.95
C LYS A 139 12.90 -4.76 -4.98
N MET A 140 11.97 -5.32 -4.23
CA MET A 140 10.61 -4.77 -4.11
C MET A 140 10.59 -3.40 -3.43
N PHE A 141 11.41 -3.20 -2.40
CA PHE A 141 11.54 -1.88 -1.75
C PHE A 141 12.00 -0.81 -2.74
N LEU A 142 13.03 -1.12 -3.52
CA LEU A 142 13.53 -0.20 -4.56
C LEU A 142 12.49 0.04 -5.66
N ALA A 143 11.70 -0.97 -6.03
CA ALA A 143 10.63 -0.81 -7.00
C ALA A 143 9.51 0.13 -6.47
N HIS A 144 9.09 -0.02 -5.22
CA HIS A 144 8.14 0.91 -4.59
C HIS A 144 8.69 2.33 -4.56
N LYS A 145 9.93 2.48 -4.11
CA LYS A 145 10.59 3.78 -4.06
C LYS A 145 10.63 4.44 -5.44
N PHE A 146 11.00 3.68 -6.46
CA PHE A 146 11.05 4.16 -7.86
C PHE A 146 9.68 4.65 -8.34
N GLU A 147 8.58 3.93 -8.05
CA GLU A 147 7.24 4.37 -8.42
C GLU A 147 6.83 5.67 -7.70
N LEU A 148 7.13 5.79 -6.41
CA LEU A 148 6.84 7.02 -5.67
C LEU A 148 7.64 8.22 -6.19
N ASP A 149 8.92 8.02 -6.50
CA ASP A 149 9.77 9.07 -7.09
C ASP A 149 9.24 9.49 -8.47
N ASN A 150 8.83 8.53 -9.33
CA ASN A 150 8.27 8.81 -10.65
C ASN A 150 6.92 9.54 -10.59
N LEU A 151 6.10 9.25 -9.60
CA LEU A 151 4.83 9.93 -9.37
C LEU A 151 5.02 11.31 -8.72
N ASN A 152 6.24 11.64 -8.30
CA ASN A 152 6.60 12.88 -7.62
C ASN A 152 5.67 13.17 -6.42
N VAL A 153 5.44 12.15 -5.59
CA VAL A 153 4.59 12.23 -4.40
C VAL A 153 5.41 12.44 -3.14
N ASN A 154 4.78 12.99 -2.11
CA ASN A 154 5.42 13.16 -0.79
C ASN A 154 5.40 11.84 -0.03
N TYR A 155 6.55 11.38 0.44
CA TYR A 155 6.65 10.18 1.26
C TYR A 155 7.83 10.23 2.23
N ASP A 156 7.74 9.42 3.29
CA ASP A 156 8.86 9.12 4.18
C ASP A 156 9.04 7.60 4.34
N ILE A 157 10.26 7.20 4.68
CA ILE A 157 10.63 5.80 4.87
C ILE A 157 10.58 5.46 6.37
N ILE A 158 9.79 4.45 6.72
CA ILE A 158 9.72 3.90 8.08
C ILE A 158 10.79 2.84 8.25
N LYS A 159 11.66 3.01 9.24
CA LYS A 159 12.82 2.15 9.51
C LYS A 159 12.78 1.53 10.90
N GLY A 160 13.60 0.49 11.07
CA GLY A 160 13.77 -0.23 12.32
C GLY A 160 12.86 -1.45 12.45
N SER A 161 13.17 -2.32 13.42
CA SER A 161 12.48 -3.59 13.63
C SER A 161 11.41 -3.54 14.73
N ASP A 162 11.44 -2.53 15.59
CA ASP A 162 10.49 -2.35 16.70
C ASP A 162 9.19 -1.69 16.19
N PHE A 163 8.08 -2.41 16.26
CA PHE A 163 6.78 -1.94 15.76
C PHE A 163 6.26 -0.68 16.47
N ASN A 164 6.53 -0.51 17.76
CA ASN A 164 6.10 0.68 18.50
C ASN A 164 6.91 1.92 18.09
N LYS A 165 8.22 1.74 17.86
CA LYS A 165 9.07 2.82 17.35
C LYS A 165 8.67 3.22 15.93
N ARG A 166 8.37 2.25 15.08
CA ARG A 166 7.88 2.50 13.71
C ARG A 166 6.56 3.27 13.71
N LEU A 167 5.63 2.89 14.59
CA LEU A 167 4.37 3.61 14.73
C LEU A 167 4.59 5.07 15.15
N ARG A 168 5.48 5.32 16.13
CA ARG A 168 5.84 6.69 16.53
C ARG A 168 6.44 7.49 15.39
N GLN A 169 7.39 6.91 14.62
CA GLN A 169 7.93 7.54 13.41
C GLN A 169 6.81 7.94 12.44
N ALA A 170 5.90 7.01 12.14
CA ALA A 170 4.79 7.24 11.22
C ALA A 170 3.89 8.40 11.69
N VAL A 171 3.51 8.40 12.97
CA VAL A 171 2.70 9.47 13.56
C VAL A 171 3.40 10.83 13.47
N ASP A 172 4.70 10.88 13.78
CA ASP A 172 5.49 12.11 13.73
C ASP A 172 5.61 12.65 12.29
N TYR A 173 5.86 11.79 11.32
CA TYR A 173 5.92 12.17 9.91
C TYR A 173 4.57 12.70 9.40
N ILE A 174 3.47 12.00 9.71
CA ILE A 174 2.12 12.43 9.32
C ILE A 174 1.80 13.81 9.90
N LYS A 175 2.05 14.02 11.19
CA LYS A 175 1.79 15.30 11.86
C LYS A 175 2.60 16.49 11.29
N LYS A 176 3.79 16.22 10.74
CA LYS A 176 4.62 17.23 10.08
C LYS A 176 4.20 17.52 8.65
N SER A 177 3.67 16.50 7.95
CA SER A 177 3.43 16.55 6.51
C SER A 177 1.98 16.87 6.13
N ILE A 178 1.04 16.59 7.03
CA ILE A 178 -0.40 16.80 6.80
C ILE A 178 -0.92 17.88 7.71
N ASN A 179 -1.52 18.90 7.10
CA ASN A 179 -2.31 19.90 7.86
C ASN A 179 -3.70 19.32 8.13
N PHE A 180 -4.11 19.29 9.40
CA PHE A 180 -5.38 18.76 9.89
C PHE A 180 -6.45 19.84 10.14
N ASP A 181 -6.13 21.11 9.84
CA ASP A 181 -7.03 22.27 10.03
C ASP A 181 -8.19 22.29 9.03
#